data_eaeac72673c711299da030aecb5c650a
#
_entry.id   eaeac72673c711299da030aecb5c650a
#
_cell.length_a   1.000
_cell.length_b   1.000
_cell.length_c   1.000
_cell.angle_alpha   90.00
_cell.angle_beta   90.00
_cell.angle_gamma   90.00
#
_symmetry.space_group_name_H-M   'P 1'
#
loop_
_entity.id
_entity.type
_entity.pdbx_description
1 polymer ?
#
loop_
_entity_poly.entity_id
_entity_poly.type
_entity_poly.pdbx_seq_one_letter_code
_entity_poly.pdbx_strand_id
1 'polypeptide(L)'
;MVGALLGTIVVGMVLGYMFLDVSAKPLLDDSLMTALDFMGFVAGIEIGSNRRLLKQICTPKNLALALALPTGVVIGSLGGAYISHFLTGLSVYESILVGSGLGWYSLSSVVISTMHSTELGAVAFLANMLREVSSFVLIPLLARWSKLMCIAPGGAGTMDSLLPLVIRGAGMHAGMFAFINGLILSLLVPVLLSLLLK
;
A
#
# COMPACT_ATOMS: atom_id res chain seq x y z
N MET A 1 -19.90 -6.44 -1.09
CA MET A 1 -18.65 -5.90 -1.64
C MET A 1 -17.44 -6.72 -1.22
N VAL A 2 -17.16 -6.88 0.10
CA VAL A 2 -16.04 -7.69 0.61
C VAL A 2 -16.11 -9.14 0.12
N GLY A 3 -17.32 -9.78 0.14
CA GLY A 3 -17.49 -11.14 -0.37
C GLY A 3 -17.19 -11.31 -1.86
N ALA A 4 -17.50 -10.30 -2.68
CA ALA A 4 -17.17 -10.34 -4.10
C ALA A 4 -15.65 -10.22 -4.33
N LEU A 5 -14.98 -9.36 -3.58
CA LEU A 5 -13.52 -9.22 -3.62
C LEU A 5 -12.80 -10.51 -3.18
N LEU A 6 -13.22 -11.08 -2.06
CA LEU A 6 -12.65 -12.36 -1.62
C LEU A 6 -12.94 -13.48 -2.64
N GLY A 7 -14.15 -13.50 -3.23
CA GLY A 7 -14.50 -14.45 -4.28
C GLY A 7 -13.61 -14.32 -5.51
N THR A 8 -13.32 -13.11 -5.98
CA THR A 8 -12.44 -12.91 -7.14
C THR A 8 -11.00 -13.34 -6.84
N ILE A 9 -10.49 -13.11 -5.62
CA ILE A 9 -9.15 -13.57 -5.20
C ILE A 9 -9.09 -15.10 -5.21
N VAL A 10 -10.08 -15.77 -4.59
CA VAL A 10 -10.11 -17.24 -4.54
C VAL A 10 -10.22 -17.83 -5.95
N VAL A 11 -11.10 -17.28 -6.80
CA VAL A 11 -11.25 -17.72 -8.20
C VAL A 11 -9.95 -17.51 -8.96
N GLY A 12 -9.28 -16.36 -8.79
CA GLY A 12 -7.98 -16.09 -9.41
C GLY A 12 -6.91 -17.09 -8.98
N MET A 13 -6.83 -17.42 -7.68
CA MET A 13 -5.90 -18.45 -7.18
C MET A 13 -6.16 -19.82 -7.80
N VAL A 14 -7.43 -20.25 -7.87
CA VAL A 14 -7.80 -21.55 -8.44
C VAL A 14 -7.51 -21.60 -9.94
N LEU A 15 -7.86 -20.56 -10.68
CA LEU A 15 -7.57 -20.48 -12.11
C LEU A 15 -6.07 -20.43 -12.38
N GLY A 16 -5.31 -19.66 -11.59
CA GLY A 16 -3.86 -19.61 -11.68
C GLY A 16 -3.21 -20.96 -11.45
N TYR A 17 -3.66 -21.68 -10.43
CA TYR A 17 -3.16 -23.01 -10.11
C TYR A 17 -3.49 -24.05 -11.19
N MET A 18 -4.70 -23.99 -11.77
CA MET A 18 -5.19 -25.01 -12.71
C MET A 18 -4.75 -24.79 -14.15
N PHE A 19 -4.60 -23.55 -14.60
CA PHE A 19 -4.46 -23.22 -16.02
C PHE A 19 -3.18 -22.49 -16.39
N LEU A 20 -2.42 -21.96 -15.41
CA LEU A 20 -1.24 -21.16 -15.69
C LEU A 20 0.04 -21.94 -15.38
N ASP A 21 0.87 -22.05 -16.40
CA ASP A 21 2.23 -22.58 -16.24
C ASP A 21 3.20 -21.46 -15.80
N VAL A 22 4.30 -21.84 -15.19
CA VAL A 22 5.36 -20.91 -14.73
C VAL A 22 5.89 -20.03 -15.88
N SER A 23 5.83 -20.52 -17.12
CA SER A 23 6.18 -19.80 -18.34
C SER A 23 5.28 -18.58 -18.63
N ALA A 24 4.05 -18.55 -18.12
CA ALA A 24 3.11 -17.44 -18.30
C ALA A 24 3.34 -16.29 -17.31
N LYS A 25 4.21 -16.46 -16.31
CA LYS A 25 4.46 -15.46 -15.26
C LYS A 25 4.88 -14.09 -15.80
N PRO A 26 5.84 -13.97 -16.74
CA PRO A 26 6.23 -12.65 -17.27
C PRO A 26 5.07 -11.90 -17.94
N LEU A 27 4.25 -12.63 -18.70
CA LEU A 27 3.09 -12.04 -19.38
C LEU A 27 2.03 -11.55 -18.37
N LEU A 28 1.85 -12.27 -17.28
CA LEU A 28 0.94 -11.87 -16.21
C LEU A 28 1.46 -10.64 -15.46
N ASP A 29 2.76 -10.60 -15.17
CA ASP A 29 3.39 -9.46 -14.49
C ASP A 29 3.27 -8.19 -15.36
N ASP A 30 3.55 -8.27 -16.66
CA ASP A 30 3.40 -7.15 -17.59
C ASP A 30 1.94 -6.70 -17.74
N SER A 31 1.01 -7.65 -17.79
CA SER A 31 -0.43 -7.35 -17.87
C SER A 31 -0.94 -6.69 -16.59
N LEU A 32 -0.45 -7.14 -15.43
CA LEU A 32 -0.78 -6.56 -14.13
C LEU A 32 -0.25 -5.13 -14.02
N MET A 33 1.03 -4.92 -14.39
CA MET A 33 1.62 -3.57 -14.38
C MET A 33 0.86 -2.61 -15.31
N THR A 34 0.55 -3.04 -16.53
CA THR A 34 -0.24 -2.24 -17.47
C THR A 34 -1.62 -1.89 -16.91
N ALA A 35 -2.29 -2.85 -16.27
CA ALA A 35 -3.59 -2.61 -15.65
C ALA A 35 -3.51 -1.62 -14.47
N LEU A 36 -2.47 -1.72 -13.64
CA LEU A 36 -2.22 -0.80 -12.52
C LEU A 36 -1.90 0.62 -13.02
N ASP A 37 -1.06 0.75 -14.03
CA ASP A 37 -0.73 2.04 -14.66
C ASP A 37 -1.98 2.70 -15.24
N PHE A 38 -2.82 1.94 -15.95
CA PHE A 38 -4.07 2.43 -16.49
C PHE A 38 -5.05 2.87 -15.39
N MET A 39 -5.17 2.10 -14.31
CA MET A 39 -5.99 2.48 -13.15
C MET A 39 -5.47 3.75 -12.48
N GLY A 40 -4.14 3.87 -12.29
CA GLY A 40 -3.51 5.07 -11.76
C GLY A 40 -3.75 6.29 -12.64
N PHE A 41 -3.64 6.15 -13.97
CA PHE A 41 -3.91 7.21 -14.94
C PHE A 41 -5.36 7.67 -14.88
N VAL A 42 -6.33 6.75 -14.89
CA VAL A 42 -7.76 7.07 -14.78
C VAL A 42 -8.07 7.80 -13.47
N ALA A 43 -7.52 7.31 -12.35
CA ALA A 43 -7.68 7.97 -11.06
C ALA A 43 -7.05 9.37 -11.04
N GLY A 44 -5.89 9.55 -11.69
CA GLY A 44 -5.25 10.85 -11.86
C GLY A 44 -6.12 11.84 -12.64
N ILE A 45 -6.75 11.39 -13.74
CA ILE A 45 -7.70 12.20 -14.51
C ILE A 45 -8.92 12.57 -13.64
N GLU A 46 -9.48 11.61 -12.92
CA GLU A 46 -10.66 11.84 -12.08
C GLU A 46 -10.38 12.86 -10.97
N ILE A 47 -9.23 12.76 -10.31
CA ILE A 47 -8.77 13.74 -9.31
C ILE A 47 -8.48 15.08 -9.97
N GLY A 48 -7.73 15.10 -11.08
CA GLY A 48 -7.29 16.31 -11.76
C GLY A 48 -8.44 17.10 -12.39
N SER A 49 -9.49 16.43 -12.85
CA SER A 49 -10.69 17.06 -13.42
C SER A 49 -11.50 17.81 -12.36
N ASN A 50 -11.38 17.44 -11.09
CA ASN A 50 -12.13 18.06 -10.01
C ASN A 50 -11.40 19.26 -9.39
N ARG A 51 -11.38 20.37 -10.13
CA ARG A 51 -10.71 21.63 -9.71
C ARG A 51 -11.17 22.16 -8.35
N ARG A 52 -12.41 21.87 -7.94
CA ARG A 52 -12.93 22.29 -6.63
C ARG A 52 -12.23 21.53 -5.50
N LEU A 53 -12.05 20.24 -5.66
CA LEU A 53 -11.36 19.40 -4.70
C LEU A 53 -9.87 19.77 -4.61
N LEU A 54 -9.20 19.99 -5.73
CA LEU A 54 -7.79 20.45 -5.74
C LEU A 54 -7.61 21.75 -4.95
N LYS A 55 -8.51 22.73 -5.15
CA LYS A 55 -8.47 23.98 -4.36
C LYS A 55 -8.71 23.74 -2.86
N GLN A 56 -9.54 22.77 -2.51
CA GLN A 56 -9.78 22.43 -1.11
C GLN A 56 -8.54 21.85 -0.41
N ILE A 57 -7.74 21.04 -1.10
CA ILE A 57 -6.49 20.50 -0.54
C ILE A 57 -5.48 21.61 -0.20
N CYS A 58 -5.42 22.66 -1.01
CA CYS A 58 -4.51 23.79 -0.76
C CYS A 58 -4.89 24.66 0.44
N THR A 59 -5.96 24.31 1.18
CA THR A 59 -6.24 25.01 2.44
C THR A 59 -5.26 24.56 3.53
N PRO A 60 -4.82 25.45 4.45
CA PRO A 60 -3.82 25.11 5.47
C PRO A 60 -4.21 23.89 6.32
N LYS A 61 -5.52 23.76 6.62
CA LYS A 61 -6.06 22.63 7.39
C LYS A 61 -5.91 21.29 6.64
N ASN A 62 -6.23 21.27 5.37
CA ASN A 62 -6.16 20.06 4.56
C ASN A 62 -4.71 19.70 4.20
N LEU A 63 -3.85 20.70 4.02
CA LEU A 63 -2.41 20.50 3.85
C LEU A 63 -1.79 19.86 5.10
N ALA A 64 -2.17 20.33 6.28
CA ALA A 64 -1.75 19.72 7.55
C ALA A 64 -2.20 18.25 7.65
N LEU A 65 -3.45 17.94 7.26
CA LEU A 65 -3.94 16.56 7.21
C LEU A 65 -3.22 15.70 6.17
N ALA A 66 -2.92 16.26 5.01
CA ALA A 66 -2.19 15.57 3.93
C ALA A 66 -0.76 15.18 4.36
N LEU A 67 -0.15 15.91 5.27
CA LEU A 67 1.15 15.58 5.87
C LEU A 67 1.02 14.69 7.12
N ALA A 68 0.00 14.93 7.94
CA ALA A 68 -0.22 14.17 9.17
C ALA A 68 -0.55 12.70 8.91
N LEU A 69 -1.33 12.40 7.84
CA LEU A 69 -1.69 11.03 7.48
C LEU A 69 -0.46 10.15 7.17
N PRO A 70 0.41 10.48 6.22
CA PRO A 70 1.59 9.65 5.94
C PRO A 70 2.55 9.60 7.13
N THR A 71 2.69 10.69 7.90
CA THR A 71 3.49 10.68 9.14
C THR A 71 2.92 9.69 10.15
N GLY A 72 1.62 9.69 10.37
CA GLY A 72 0.94 8.73 11.24
C GLY A 72 1.09 7.29 10.75
N VAL A 73 1.05 7.06 9.43
CA VAL A 73 1.26 5.74 8.82
C VAL A 73 2.70 5.26 9.04
N VAL A 74 3.70 6.13 8.88
CA VAL A 74 5.12 5.79 9.14
C VAL A 74 5.31 5.43 10.61
N ILE A 75 4.87 6.29 11.52
CA ILE A 75 4.99 6.04 12.97
C ILE A 75 4.28 4.74 13.37
N GLY A 76 3.06 4.54 12.88
CA GLY A 76 2.28 3.32 13.15
C GLY A 76 2.92 2.06 12.57
N SER A 77 3.49 2.14 11.36
CA SER A 77 4.19 1.01 10.74
C SER A 77 5.48 0.64 11.46
N LEU A 78 6.32 1.63 11.77
CA LEU A 78 7.57 1.38 12.48
C LEU A 78 7.32 0.97 13.95
N GLY A 79 6.32 1.58 14.60
CA GLY A 79 5.90 1.18 15.95
C GLY A 79 5.32 -0.25 15.97
N GLY A 80 4.49 -0.61 14.99
CA GLY A 80 3.99 -1.98 14.83
C GLY A 80 5.11 -2.98 14.53
N ALA A 81 6.08 -2.60 13.70
CA ALA A 81 7.26 -3.40 13.42
C ALA A 81 8.12 -3.62 14.69
N TYR A 82 8.30 -2.58 15.49
CA TYR A 82 8.98 -2.71 16.79
C TYR A 82 8.26 -3.69 17.73
N ILE A 83 6.93 -3.64 17.79
CA ILE A 83 6.14 -4.58 18.59
C ILE A 83 6.23 -6.00 18.02
N SER A 84 6.25 -6.17 16.70
CA SER A 84 6.34 -7.47 16.05
C SER A 84 7.64 -8.22 16.37
N HIS A 85 8.73 -7.51 16.69
CA HIS A 85 9.97 -8.09 17.18
C HIS A 85 9.75 -9.09 18.33
N PHE A 86 8.89 -8.75 19.29
CA PHE A 86 8.61 -9.63 20.44
C PHE A 86 7.85 -10.91 20.07
N LEU A 87 7.21 -10.96 18.90
CA LEU A 87 6.39 -12.09 18.43
C LEU A 87 7.10 -12.96 17.40
N THR A 88 7.97 -12.35 16.58
CA THR A 88 8.58 -13.03 15.43
C THR A 88 9.97 -13.58 15.70
N GLY A 89 10.64 -13.10 16.76
CA GLY A 89 12.03 -13.46 17.05
C GLY A 89 13.06 -12.79 16.13
N LEU A 90 12.63 -11.94 15.19
CA LEU A 90 13.52 -11.07 14.40
C LEU A 90 14.18 -10.05 15.33
N SER A 91 15.36 -9.57 15.00
CA SER A 91 15.97 -8.44 15.72
C SER A 91 15.10 -7.17 15.55
N VAL A 92 15.26 -6.20 16.44
CA VAL A 92 14.57 -4.89 16.33
C VAL A 92 14.88 -4.23 14.98
N TYR A 93 16.14 -4.29 14.57
CA TYR A 93 16.60 -3.72 13.32
C TYR A 93 15.91 -4.39 12.12
N GLU A 94 15.89 -5.71 12.05
CA GLU A 94 15.24 -6.46 10.97
C GLU A 94 13.74 -6.20 10.92
N SER A 95 13.08 -6.15 12.07
CA SER A 95 11.65 -5.84 12.14
C SER A 95 11.34 -4.44 11.61
N ILE A 96 12.12 -3.43 12.00
CA ILE A 96 11.98 -2.06 11.52
C ILE A 96 12.26 -2.00 10.01
N LEU A 97 13.27 -2.74 9.53
CA LEU A 97 13.62 -2.80 8.11
C LEU A 97 12.46 -3.36 7.28
N VAL A 98 11.81 -4.44 7.74
CA VAL A 98 10.61 -5.00 7.11
C VAL A 98 9.45 -4.00 7.12
N GLY A 99 9.21 -3.33 8.26
CA GLY A 99 8.14 -2.34 8.43
C GLY A 99 8.34 -1.05 7.61
N SER A 100 9.60 -0.71 7.29
CA SER A 100 9.94 0.46 6.47
C SER A 100 9.51 0.34 5.01
N GLY A 101 9.10 -0.87 4.56
CA GLY A 101 8.50 -1.08 3.24
C GLY A 101 7.14 -0.41 3.06
N LEU A 102 6.46 0.00 4.14
CA LEU A 102 5.22 0.79 4.17
C LEU A 102 4.11 0.29 3.21
N GLY A 103 4.13 -0.98 2.82
CA GLY A 103 3.21 -1.60 1.87
C GLY A 103 3.75 -1.70 0.44
N TRP A 104 4.95 -1.21 0.15
CA TRP A 104 5.60 -1.40 -1.15
C TRP A 104 6.45 -2.68 -1.17
N TYR A 105 5.78 -3.82 -1.24
CA TYR A 105 6.41 -5.13 -1.14
C TYR A 105 7.45 -5.41 -2.24
N SER A 106 7.19 -5.00 -3.48
CA SER A 106 8.08 -5.30 -4.61
C SER A 106 9.44 -4.59 -4.48
N LEU A 107 9.45 -3.31 -4.09
CA LEU A 107 10.69 -2.57 -3.89
C LEU A 107 11.41 -3.02 -2.62
N SER A 108 10.69 -3.07 -1.49
CA SER A 108 11.30 -3.38 -0.20
C SER A 108 11.93 -4.78 -0.17
N SER A 109 11.26 -5.77 -0.76
CA SER A 109 11.80 -7.13 -0.82
C SER A 109 13.08 -7.23 -1.62
N VAL A 110 13.13 -6.59 -2.78
CA VAL A 110 14.32 -6.60 -3.65
C VAL A 110 15.50 -5.90 -2.97
N VAL A 111 15.27 -4.70 -2.43
CA VAL A 111 16.33 -3.93 -1.77
C VAL A 111 16.86 -4.67 -0.54
N ILE A 112 15.97 -5.21 0.31
CA ILE A 112 16.39 -5.97 1.50
C ILE A 112 17.09 -7.28 1.12
N SER A 113 16.60 -7.99 0.09
CA SER A 113 17.25 -9.22 -0.40
C SER A 113 18.66 -8.98 -0.90
N THR A 114 18.91 -7.87 -1.57
CA THR A 114 20.21 -7.56 -2.16
C THR A 114 21.19 -6.97 -1.16
N MET A 115 20.73 -6.19 -0.20
CA MET A 115 21.59 -5.43 0.71
C MET A 115 21.72 -6.02 2.12
N HIS A 116 20.84 -6.94 2.51
CA HIS A 116 20.88 -7.58 3.82
C HIS A 116 20.87 -9.11 3.70
N SER A 117 19.69 -9.74 3.44
CA SER A 117 19.57 -11.18 3.25
C SER A 117 18.34 -11.54 2.43
N THR A 118 18.45 -12.61 1.64
CA THR A 118 17.34 -13.13 0.83
C THR A 118 16.16 -13.58 1.70
N GLU A 119 16.44 -14.13 2.86
CA GLU A 119 15.42 -14.59 3.82
C GLU A 119 14.60 -13.40 4.34
N LEU A 120 15.28 -12.34 4.79
CA LEU A 120 14.60 -11.14 5.26
C LEU A 120 13.83 -10.43 4.15
N GLY A 121 14.36 -10.45 2.91
CA GLY A 121 13.65 -9.95 1.74
C GLY A 121 12.35 -10.70 1.46
N ALA A 122 12.34 -12.03 1.63
CA ALA A 122 11.11 -12.82 1.52
C ALA A 122 10.11 -12.49 2.62
N VAL A 123 10.58 -12.30 3.86
CA VAL A 123 9.72 -11.84 4.97
C VAL A 123 9.14 -10.46 4.68
N ALA A 124 9.95 -9.53 4.18
CA ALA A 124 9.50 -8.19 3.81
C ALA A 124 8.44 -8.22 2.69
N PHE A 125 8.64 -9.09 1.68
CA PHE A 125 7.63 -9.32 0.64
C PHE A 125 6.30 -9.76 1.25
N LEU A 126 6.31 -10.84 2.02
CA LEU A 126 5.10 -11.41 2.60
C LEU A 126 4.40 -10.44 3.56
N ALA A 127 5.13 -9.78 4.44
CA ALA A 127 4.57 -8.83 5.40
C ALA A 127 3.88 -7.65 4.71
N ASN A 128 4.52 -7.03 3.73
CA ASN A 128 3.96 -5.89 3.01
C ASN A 128 2.83 -6.30 2.04
N MET A 129 2.92 -7.48 1.42
CA MET A 129 1.85 -8.05 0.61
C MET A 129 0.61 -8.37 1.46
N LEU A 130 0.79 -9.02 2.63
CA LEU A 130 -0.32 -9.30 3.56
C LEU A 130 -0.95 -8.02 4.08
N ARG A 131 -0.19 -6.96 4.27
CA ARG A 131 -0.71 -5.64 4.59
C ARG A 131 -1.66 -5.14 3.50
N GLU A 132 -1.28 -5.24 2.22
CA GLU A 132 -2.13 -4.85 1.10
C GLU A 132 -3.39 -5.71 1.04
N VAL A 133 -3.24 -7.02 1.08
CA VAL A 133 -4.39 -7.96 1.07
C VAL A 133 -5.34 -7.69 2.23
N SER A 134 -4.85 -7.49 3.44
CA SER A 134 -5.68 -7.16 4.60
C SER A 134 -6.41 -5.82 4.43
N SER A 135 -5.80 -4.88 3.73
CA SER A 135 -6.37 -3.55 3.46
C SER A 135 -7.63 -3.61 2.60
N PHE A 136 -7.77 -4.62 1.72
CA PHE A 136 -9.03 -4.82 0.98
C PHE A 136 -10.24 -5.07 1.90
N VAL A 137 -10.01 -5.62 3.08
CA VAL A 137 -11.05 -5.85 4.10
C VAL A 137 -11.12 -4.66 5.07
N LEU A 138 -9.97 -4.17 5.51
CA LEU A 138 -9.89 -3.12 6.53
C LEU A 138 -10.40 -1.76 6.04
N ILE A 139 -10.13 -1.39 4.78
CA ILE A 139 -10.57 -0.11 4.22
C ILE A 139 -12.09 0.04 4.27
N PRO A 140 -12.91 -0.89 3.72
CA PRO A 140 -14.36 -0.77 3.80
C PRO A 140 -14.90 -0.82 5.23
N LEU A 141 -14.25 -1.57 6.12
CA LEU A 141 -14.64 -1.67 7.51
C LEU A 141 -14.40 -0.35 8.26
N LEU A 142 -13.19 0.20 8.15
CA LEU A 142 -12.81 1.44 8.82
C LEU A 142 -13.48 2.68 8.21
N ALA A 143 -13.83 2.65 6.94
CA ALA A 143 -14.57 3.73 6.27
C ALA A 143 -15.94 4.00 6.91
N ARG A 144 -16.52 3.01 7.60
CA ARG A 144 -17.76 3.16 8.36
C ARG A 144 -17.58 4.03 9.61
N TRP A 145 -16.38 4.06 10.19
CA TRP A 145 -16.06 4.79 11.40
C TRP A 145 -15.40 6.14 11.08
N SER A 146 -14.44 6.14 10.16
CA SER A 146 -13.76 7.36 9.75
C SER A 146 -13.28 7.28 8.31
N LYS A 147 -13.65 8.29 7.53
CA LYS A 147 -13.26 8.40 6.11
C LYS A 147 -11.76 8.62 5.89
N LEU A 148 -11.04 9.10 6.88
CA LEU A 148 -9.59 9.32 6.79
C LEU A 148 -8.79 8.18 7.41
N MET A 149 -9.26 7.59 8.52
CA MET A 149 -8.55 6.46 9.15
C MET A 149 -8.48 5.23 8.26
N CYS A 150 -9.47 5.05 7.37
CA CYS A 150 -9.47 3.91 6.44
C CYS A 150 -8.31 3.93 5.45
N ILE A 151 -7.60 5.06 5.30
CA ILE A 151 -6.45 5.19 4.40
C ILE A 151 -5.21 4.51 5.00
N ALA A 152 -5.04 4.58 6.33
CA ALA A 152 -3.82 4.15 7.02
C ALA A 152 -3.37 2.70 6.75
N PRO A 153 -4.25 1.68 6.72
CA PRO A 153 -3.84 0.30 6.46
C PRO A 153 -3.14 0.13 5.11
N GLY A 154 -3.63 0.82 4.08
CA GLY A 154 -3.18 0.62 2.70
C GLY A 154 -1.75 1.09 2.42
N GLY A 155 -1.19 1.97 3.26
CA GLY A 155 0.19 2.43 3.07
C GLY A 155 0.43 3.07 1.71
N ALA A 156 1.53 2.67 1.06
CA ALA A 156 1.90 3.15 -0.28
C ALA A 156 0.89 2.75 -1.36
N GLY A 157 0.25 1.57 -1.27
CA GLY A 157 -0.76 1.09 -2.23
C GLY A 157 -2.04 1.94 -2.29
N THR A 158 -2.18 2.97 -1.44
CA THR A 158 -3.35 3.87 -1.48
C THR A 158 -3.35 4.84 -2.65
N MET A 159 -2.25 4.99 -3.37
CA MET A 159 -2.21 5.82 -4.58
C MET A 159 -2.67 5.07 -5.86
N ASP A 160 -2.67 3.74 -5.85
CA ASP A 160 -2.92 2.88 -7.02
C ASP A 160 -3.95 1.78 -6.72
N SER A 161 -3.51 0.58 -6.33
CA SER A 161 -4.35 -0.62 -6.18
C SER A 161 -5.53 -0.47 -5.21
N LEU A 162 -5.35 0.28 -4.12
CA LEU A 162 -6.36 0.50 -3.08
C LEU A 162 -7.17 1.78 -3.27
N LEU A 163 -6.76 2.68 -4.18
CA LEU A 163 -7.41 3.98 -4.40
C LEU A 163 -8.89 3.85 -4.77
N PRO A 164 -9.28 2.99 -5.73
CA PRO A 164 -10.69 2.82 -6.07
C PRO A 164 -11.54 2.33 -4.90
N LEU A 165 -10.93 1.53 -4.02
CA LEU A 165 -11.61 1.01 -2.83
C LEU A 165 -11.88 2.12 -1.80
N VAL A 166 -10.90 3.00 -1.58
CA VAL A 166 -11.06 4.19 -0.72
C VAL A 166 -12.12 5.13 -1.28
N ILE A 167 -12.08 5.42 -2.60
CA ILE A 167 -13.06 6.30 -3.26
C ILE A 167 -14.48 5.74 -3.08
N ARG A 168 -14.66 4.44 -3.29
CA ARG A 168 -15.97 3.78 -3.13
C ARG A 168 -16.45 3.74 -1.69
N GLY A 169 -15.55 3.52 -0.72
CA GLY A 169 -15.89 3.38 0.69
C GLY A 169 -16.04 4.69 1.44
N ALA A 170 -15.19 5.68 1.13
CA ALA A 170 -15.07 6.94 1.88
C ALA A 170 -15.35 8.21 1.05
N GLY A 171 -15.47 8.07 -0.26
CA GLY A 171 -15.77 9.15 -1.20
C GLY A 171 -14.52 9.80 -1.80
N MET A 172 -14.72 10.64 -2.83
CA MET A 172 -13.65 11.27 -3.62
C MET A 172 -12.70 12.12 -2.76
N HIS A 173 -13.24 12.84 -1.77
CA HIS A 173 -12.41 13.65 -0.87
C HIS A 173 -11.38 12.80 -0.11
N ALA A 174 -11.78 11.63 0.39
CA ALA A 174 -10.86 10.69 1.03
C ALA A 174 -9.89 10.07 0.01
N GLY A 175 -10.37 9.80 -1.21
CA GLY A 175 -9.52 9.32 -2.31
C GLY A 175 -8.35 10.24 -2.64
N MET A 176 -8.57 11.57 -2.60
CA MET A 176 -7.48 12.53 -2.80
C MET A 176 -6.42 12.45 -1.70
N PHE A 177 -6.84 12.34 -0.44
CA PHE A 177 -5.89 12.14 0.66
C PHE A 177 -5.19 10.80 0.57
N ALA A 178 -5.88 9.75 0.12
CA ALA A 178 -5.29 8.43 -0.12
C ALA A 178 -4.21 8.48 -1.20
N PHE A 179 -4.46 9.18 -2.32
CA PHE A 179 -3.48 9.37 -3.38
C PHE A 179 -2.24 10.11 -2.88
N ILE A 180 -2.42 11.24 -2.17
CA ILE A 180 -1.31 12.02 -1.61
C ILE A 180 -0.54 11.19 -0.59
N ASN A 181 -1.24 10.46 0.29
CA ASN A 181 -0.63 9.58 1.26
C ASN A 181 0.25 8.51 0.59
N GLY A 182 -0.28 7.80 -0.40
CA GLY A 182 0.46 6.79 -1.14
C GLY A 182 1.68 7.37 -1.86
N LEU A 183 1.53 8.53 -2.52
CA LEU A 183 2.62 9.22 -3.20
C LEU A 183 3.76 9.59 -2.24
N ILE A 184 3.43 10.20 -1.10
CA ILE A 184 4.43 10.57 -0.09
C ILE A 184 5.14 9.32 0.46
N LEU A 185 4.37 8.28 0.78
CA LEU A 185 4.95 7.04 1.32
C LEU A 185 5.84 6.34 0.28
N SER A 186 5.45 6.32 -0.99
CA SER A 186 6.28 5.74 -2.06
C SER A 186 7.59 6.49 -2.27
N LEU A 187 7.62 7.81 -2.06
CA LEU A 187 8.86 8.57 -2.07
C LEU A 187 9.71 8.32 -0.80
N LEU A 188 9.07 8.05 0.32
CA LEU A 188 9.76 7.80 1.59
C LEU A 188 10.38 6.40 1.69
N VAL A 189 9.77 5.36 1.09
CA VAL A 189 10.26 3.97 1.20
C VAL A 189 11.72 3.84 0.75
N PRO A 190 12.15 4.26 -0.45
CA PRO A 190 13.55 4.14 -0.86
C PRO A 190 14.49 4.96 0.03
N VAL A 191 14.04 6.11 0.55
CA VAL A 191 14.84 6.93 1.48
C VAL A 191 15.02 6.21 2.81
N LEU A 192 13.94 5.67 3.41
CA LEU A 192 14.01 4.92 4.67
C LEU A 192 14.89 3.68 4.54
N LEU A 193 14.71 2.90 3.46
CA LEU A 193 15.54 1.72 3.21
C LEU A 193 17.00 2.08 3.04
N SER A 194 17.33 3.13 2.28
CA SER A 194 18.70 3.56 2.08
C SER A 194 19.37 4.10 3.36
N LEU A 195 18.60 4.68 4.27
CA LEU A 195 19.11 5.16 5.57
C LEU A 195 19.34 4.01 6.56
N LEU A 196 18.49 3.00 6.53
CA LEU A 196 18.57 1.84 7.42
C LEU A 196 19.63 0.83 6.97
N LEU A 197 19.91 0.71 5.67
CA LEU A 197 20.84 -0.27 5.11
C LEU A 197 22.28 0.26 4.94
N LYS A 198 22.56 1.43 5.49
CA LYS A 198 23.94 1.95 5.61
C LYS A 198 24.64 1.31 6.79
#